data_c0e5837bd14680563f0b9bfaa4d71129
#
_entry.id   c0e5837bd14680563f0b9bfaa4d71129
#
_cell.length_a   1.000
_cell.length_b   1.000
_cell.length_c   1.000
_cell.angle_alpha   90.00
_cell.angle_beta   90.00
_cell.angle_gamma   90.00
#
_symmetry.space_group_name_H-M   'P 1'
#
loop_
_entity.id
_entity.type
_entity.pdbx_description
1 polymer ?
#
loop_
_entity_poly.entity_id
_entity_poly.type
_entity_poly.pdbx_seq_one_letter_code
_entity_poly.pdbx_strand_id
1 'polypeptide(L)'
;MTGKFRRVFPQRHVVLPVIHVESEGQALRNAETARSAEADGIFLINHMGPCEELLAIRRRLHAEFPGCWIGVNCLDLDPEEVFEHLPDDVPGLWADDAGIDERTRDQPEADAIARARQESGWGGIYFGGVAFKYQRPVEDLARAAAIAAGYMDVVTTSGPGTGVAAGRAKIVAMKEAVGDFPLAIASGITPENVADYLDVADCFLVATGISRSFTELEPNKVRRLIERVRDYGGAVR
;
A
#
# COMPACT_ATOMS: atom_id res chain seq x y z
N MET A 1 17.01 -4.74 14.18
CA MET A 1 15.71 -4.64 14.87
C MET A 1 14.62 -4.89 13.85
N THR A 2 13.60 -5.66 14.17
CA THR A 2 12.47 -5.91 13.27
C THR A 2 11.71 -4.60 13.05
N GLY A 3 11.60 -4.12 11.81
CA GLY A 3 10.89 -2.88 11.47
C GLY A 3 9.40 -2.90 11.87
N LYS A 4 8.77 -1.72 11.96
CA LYS A 4 7.36 -1.59 12.36
C LYS A 4 6.43 -2.47 11.51
N PHE A 5 6.63 -2.51 10.18
CA PHE A 5 5.87 -3.35 9.26
C PHE A 5 5.88 -4.82 9.66
N ARG A 6 7.04 -5.40 9.95
CA ARG A 6 7.17 -6.82 10.32
C ARG A 6 6.64 -7.18 11.71
N ARG A 7 6.49 -6.20 12.59
CA ARG A 7 5.80 -6.42 13.89
C ARG A 7 4.29 -6.54 13.74
N VAL A 8 3.72 -5.82 12.76
CA VAL A 8 2.28 -5.86 12.45
C VAL A 8 1.97 -7.04 11.52
N PHE A 9 2.82 -7.27 10.53
CA PHE A 9 2.67 -8.32 9.53
C PHE A 9 3.86 -9.30 9.61
N PRO A 10 3.77 -10.35 10.44
CA PRO A 10 4.87 -11.31 10.63
C PRO A 10 5.07 -12.27 9.45
N GLN A 11 4.07 -12.42 8.59
CA GLN A 11 4.13 -13.29 7.42
C GLN A 11 5.12 -12.75 6.37
N ARG A 12 5.70 -13.68 5.59
CA ARG A 12 6.70 -13.34 4.57
C ARG A 12 6.17 -12.35 3.53
N HIS A 13 4.94 -12.59 3.04
CA HIS A 13 4.27 -11.73 2.06
C HIS A 13 2.92 -11.29 2.61
N VAL A 14 2.58 -10.05 2.34
CA VAL A 14 1.37 -9.39 2.81
C VAL A 14 0.49 -9.02 1.61
N VAL A 15 -0.80 -9.34 1.69
CA VAL A 15 -1.78 -8.97 0.67
C VAL A 15 -2.81 -8.04 1.28
N LEU A 16 -2.86 -6.83 0.76
CA LEU A 16 -3.80 -5.79 1.17
C LEU A 16 -4.70 -5.42 -0.02
N PRO A 17 -5.89 -6.03 -0.16
CA PRO A 17 -6.88 -5.57 -1.12
C PRO A 17 -7.17 -4.08 -0.95
N VAL A 18 -7.20 -3.35 -2.07
CA VAL A 18 -7.50 -1.92 -2.09
C VAL A 18 -8.95 -1.74 -2.54
N ILE A 19 -9.75 -1.12 -1.69
CA ILE A 19 -11.16 -0.85 -1.93
C ILE A 19 -11.30 0.61 -2.40
N HIS A 20 -11.65 0.80 -3.66
CA HIS A 20 -12.05 2.09 -4.20
C HIS A 20 -13.44 2.42 -3.66
N VAL A 21 -13.49 3.32 -2.67
CA VAL A 21 -14.73 3.59 -1.94
C VAL A 21 -15.68 4.42 -2.78
N GLU A 22 -16.92 3.94 -2.90
CA GLU A 22 -18.03 4.62 -3.53
C GLU A 22 -19.16 4.90 -2.52
N SER A 23 -19.36 3.97 -1.58
CA SER A 23 -20.33 4.11 -0.50
C SER A 23 -19.98 3.19 0.68
N GLU A 24 -20.51 3.48 1.87
CA GLU A 24 -20.34 2.64 3.07
C GLU A 24 -20.79 1.18 2.80
N GLY A 25 -21.95 0.98 2.21
CA GLY A 25 -22.45 -0.37 1.94
C GLY A 25 -21.62 -1.17 0.95
N GLN A 26 -21.04 -0.50 -0.07
CA GLN A 26 -20.12 -1.10 -1.00
C GLN A 26 -18.79 -1.45 -0.31
N ALA A 27 -18.25 -0.55 0.51
CA ALA A 27 -17.01 -0.77 1.26
C ALA A 27 -17.15 -1.96 2.24
N LEU A 28 -18.29 -2.08 2.94
CA LEU A 28 -18.60 -3.21 3.82
C LEU A 28 -18.60 -4.54 3.08
N ARG A 29 -19.27 -4.64 1.91
CA ARG A 29 -19.27 -5.88 1.10
C ARG A 29 -17.88 -6.29 0.65
N ASN A 30 -17.08 -5.33 0.22
CA ASN A 30 -15.70 -5.59 -0.22
C ASN A 30 -14.78 -5.97 0.95
N ALA A 31 -14.93 -5.32 2.10
CA ALA A 31 -14.18 -5.68 3.31
C ALA A 31 -14.50 -7.11 3.77
N GLU A 32 -15.78 -7.50 3.75
CA GLU A 32 -16.19 -8.88 4.03
C GLU A 32 -15.62 -9.88 3.02
N THR A 33 -15.56 -9.51 1.73
CA THR A 33 -14.94 -10.34 0.68
C THR A 33 -13.45 -10.54 0.96
N ALA A 34 -12.71 -9.48 1.31
CA ALA A 34 -11.29 -9.56 1.63
C ALA A 34 -11.04 -10.39 2.90
N ARG A 35 -11.84 -10.17 3.95
CA ARG A 35 -11.76 -10.89 5.22
C ARG A 35 -12.07 -12.38 5.05
N SER A 36 -13.12 -12.73 4.31
CA SER A 36 -13.49 -14.12 4.04
C SER A 36 -12.46 -14.89 3.22
N ALA A 37 -11.59 -14.18 2.49
CA ALA A 37 -10.45 -14.75 1.78
C ALA A 37 -9.16 -14.76 2.63
N GLU A 38 -9.21 -14.33 3.91
CA GLU A 38 -8.07 -14.26 4.83
C GLU A 38 -6.96 -13.31 4.36
N ALA A 39 -7.36 -12.15 3.80
CA ALA A 39 -6.43 -11.05 3.53
C ALA A 39 -5.80 -10.53 4.84
N ASP A 40 -4.58 -10.00 4.76
CA ASP A 40 -3.84 -9.51 5.92
C ASP A 40 -4.37 -8.17 6.47
N GLY A 41 -5.21 -7.53 5.70
CA GLY A 41 -5.85 -6.26 5.96
C GLY A 41 -6.43 -5.70 4.66
N ILE A 42 -6.84 -4.43 4.68
CA ILE A 42 -7.32 -3.71 3.50
C ILE A 42 -6.83 -2.27 3.50
N PHE A 43 -6.79 -1.65 2.33
CA PHE A 43 -6.74 -0.20 2.18
C PHE A 43 -8.06 0.33 1.63
N LEU A 44 -8.52 1.44 2.18
CA LEU A 44 -9.60 2.24 1.61
C LEU A 44 -8.99 3.43 0.87
N ILE A 45 -9.49 3.74 -0.32
CA ILE A 45 -9.03 4.86 -1.13
C ILE A 45 -10.24 5.64 -1.66
N ASN A 46 -10.23 6.97 -1.51
CA ASN A 46 -11.24 7.84 -2.10
C ASN A 46 -10.81 8.28 -3.50
N HIS A 47 -11.76 8.23 -4.43
CA HIS A 47 -11.66 8.88 -5.75
C HIS A 47 -12.68 10.00 -5.89
N MET A 48 -13.70 9.98 -5.02
CA MET A 48 -14.77 10.96 -4.91
C MET A 48 -14.98 11.24 -3.43
N GLY A 49 -15.28 12.47 -3.09
CA GLY A 49 -15.50 12.89 -1.73
C GLY A 49 -14.22 13.15 -0.91
N PRO A 50 -14.34 13.83 0.22
CA PRO A 50 -13.22 14.23 1.05
C PRO A 50 -12.68 13.08 1.92
N CYS A 51 -11.43 13.21 2.37
CA CYS A 51 -10.79 12.30 3.30
C CYS A 51 -11.61 12.05 4.58
N GLU A 52 -12.34 13.06 5.07
CA GLU A 52 -13.20 12.93 6.26
C GLU A 52 -14.32 11.89 6.08
N GLU A 53 -14.92 11.80 4.88
CA GLU A 53 -15.92 10.77 4.56
C GLU A 53 -15.26 9.38 4.50
N LEU A 54 -14.07 9.27 3.92
CA LEU A 54 -13.30 8.03 3.92
C LEU A 54 -12.99 7.55 5.33
N LEU A 55 -12.57 8.47 6.21
CA LEU A 55 -12.28 8.18 7.62
C LEU A 55 -13.54 7.80 8.39
N ALA A 56 -14.70 8.40 8.08
CA ALA A 56 -15.99 8.01 8.66
C ALA A 56 -16.37 6.58 8.26
N ILE A 57 -16.25 6.23 6.99
CA ILE A 57 -16.47 4.87 6.48
C ILE A 57 -15.48 3.88 7.11
N ARG A 58 -14.18 4.23 7.19
CA ARG A 58 -13.17 3.42 7.87
C ARG A 58 -13.57 3.10 9.32
N ARG A 59 -14.07 4.10 10.06
CA ARG A 59 -14.51 3.92 11.45
C ARG A 59 -15.68 2.94 11.55
N ARG A 60 -16.63 2.99 10.61
CA ARG A 60 -17.75 2.04 10.53
C ARG A 60 -17.26 0.61 10.24
N LEU A 61 -16.35 0.46 9.29
CA LEU A 61 -15.75 -0.84 8.99
C LEU A 61 -14.98 -1.42 10.18
N HIS A 62 -14.23 -0.58 10.90
CA HIS A 62 -13.50 -1.02 12.09
C HIS A 62 -14.42 -1.50 13.21
N ALA A 63 -15.59 -0.86 13.37
CA ALA A 63 -16.58 -1.30 14.34
C ALA A 63 -17.25 -2.63 13.93
N GLU A 64 -17.48 -2.85 12.63
CA GLU A 64 -18.08 -4.08 12.10
C GLU A 64 -17.10 -5.26 12.07
N PHE A 65 -15.82 -4.98 11.79
CA PHE A 65 -14.76 -5.98 11.68
C PHE A 65 -13.63 -5.71 12.69
N PRO A 66 -13.87 -5.87 13.99
CA PRO A 66 -12.86 -5.62 15.01
C PRO A 66 -11.65 -6.53 14.80
N GLY A 67 -10.44 -5.93 14.84
CA GLY A 67 -9.19 -6.64 14.60
C GLY A 67 -8.75 -6.70 13.13
N CYS A 68 -9.59 -6.26 12.18
CA CYS A 68 -9.16 -6.07 10.80
C CYS A 68 -8.24 -4.86 10.70
N TRP A 69 -7.08 -5.02 10.06
CA TRP A 69 -6.18 -3.91 9.76
C TRP A 69 -6.75 -3.12 8.56
N ILE A 70 -7.09 -1.85 8.77
CA ILE A 70 -7.74 -1.00 7.76
C ILE A 70 -6.97 0.31 7.63
N GLY A 71 -6.09 0.37 6.63
CA GLY A 71 -5.38 1.60 6.23
C GLY A 71 -6.20 2.47 5.28
N VAL A 72 -5.72 3.69 5.05
CA VAL A 72 -6.36 4.67 4.16
C VAL A 72 -5.38 5.28 3.16
N ASN A 73 -5.91 5.73 2.02
CA ASN A 73 -5.25 6.62 1.08
C ASN A 73 -6.21 7.76 0.73
N CYS A 74 -5.90 8.97 1.15
CA CYS A 74 -6.69 10.18 0.93
C CYS A 74 -6.13 10.91 -0.30
N LEU A 75 -6.73 10.71 -1.46
CA LEU A 75 -6.24 11.30 -2.73
C LEU A 75 -6.54 12.79 -2.90
N ASP A 76 -7.42 13.33 -2.09
CA ASP A 76 -7.84 14.74 -2.11
C ASP A 76 -6.95 15.68 -1.28
N LEU A 77 -6.01 15.10 -0.51
CA LEU A 77 -5.08 15.84 0.34
C LEU A 77 -3.63 15.59 -0.09
N ASP A 78 -2.80 16.61 0.04
CA ASP A 78 -1.36 16.43 -0.08
C ASP A 78 -0.82 15.56 1.06
N PRO A 79 0.22 14.75 0.84
CA PRO A 79 0.70 13.78 1.83
C PRO A 79 1.04 14.38 3.20
N GLU A 80 1.52 15.62 3.26
CA GLU A 80 1.82 16.33 4.50
C GLU A 80 0.54 16.73 5.25
N GLU A 81 -0.53 17.12 4.54
CA GLU A 81 -1.80 17.55 5.13
C GLU A 81 -2.56 16.38 5.75
N VAL A 82 -2.46 15.17 5.16
CA VAL A 82 -3.19 13.99 5.65
C VAL A 82 -2.92 13.73 7.13
N PHE A 83 -1.68 13.94 7.59
CA PHE A 83 -1.30 13.64 8.98
C PHE A 83 -2.05 14.50 10.02
N GLU A 84 -2.53 15.69 9.66
CA GLU A 84 -3.34 16.53 10.54
C GLU A 84 -4.76 15.98 10.75
N HIS A 85 -5.23 15.15 9.81
CA HIS A 85 -6.58 14.60 9.80
C HIS A 85 -6.65 13.14 10.31
N LEU A 86 -5.50 12.44 10.44
CA LEU A 86 -5.50 11.03 10.81
C LEU A 86 -5.81 10.81 12.29
N PRO A 87 -6.89 10.07 12.62
CA PRO A 87 -7.08 9.56 13.98
C PRO A 87 -5.96 8.60 14.39
N ASP A 88 -5.63 8.57 15.69
CA ASP A 88 -4.58 7.71 16.27
C ASP A 88 -4.81 6.21 16.01
N ASP A 89 -6.07 5.81 15.85
CA ASP A 89 -6.49 4.42 15.62
C ASP A 89 -6.43 3.98 14.15
N VAL A 90 -6.03 4.86 13.22
CA VAL A 90 -5.75 4.49 11.82
C VAL A 90 -4.40 3.80 11.76
N PRO A 91 -4.33 2.48 11.43
CA PRO A 91 -3.10 1.72 11.54
C PRO A 91 -2.15 1.89 10.36
N GLY A 92 -2.60 2.49 9.26
CA GLY A 92 -1.79 2.70 8.07
C GLY A 92 -2.25 3.81 7.16
N LEU A 93 -1.30 4.54 6.64
CA LEU A 93 -1.48 5.56 5.59
C LEU A 93 -0.68 5.13 4.36
N TRP A 94 -1.30 5.24 3.19
CA TRP A 94 -0.62 5.15 1.91
C TRP A 94 -0.78 6.48 1.17
N ALA A 95 0.33 7.03 0.68
CA ALA A 95 0.36 8.17 -0.23
C ALA A 95 0.99 7.75 -1.57
N ASP A 96 0.42 8.21 -2.69
CA ASP A 96 0.92 7.90 -4.04
C ASP A 96 2.24 8.62 -4.35
N ASP A 97 2.55 9.72 -3.65
CA ASP A 97 3.82 10.43 -3.72
C ASP A 97 4.40 10.66 -2.31
N ALA A 98 5.68 10.35 -2.14
CA ALA A 98 6.39 10.56 -0.89
C ALA A 98 7.44 11.69 -0.99
N GLY A 99 7.41 12.49 -2.06
CA GLY A 99 8.30 13.64 -2.25
C GLY A 99 9.77 13.28 -2.44
N ILE A 100 10.09 12.08 -2.95
CA ILE A 100 11.48 11.65 -3.15
C ILE A 100 12.03 12.12 -4.50
N ASP A 101 13.15 12.83 -4.47
CA ASP A 101 13.91 13.22 -5.66
C ASP A 101 15.34 12.66 -5.62
N GLU A 102 15.59 11.63 -6.42
CA GLU A 102 16.89 10.96 -6.51
C GLU A 102 18.00 11.81 -7.13
N ARG A 103 17.65 12.91 -7.80
CA ARG A 103 18.63 13.79 -8.47
C ARG A 103 19.33 14.73 -7.50
N THR A 104 18.76 14.98 -6.33
CA THR A 104 19.30 15.88 -5.33
C THR A 104 19.73 15.14 -4.05
N ARG A 105 20.50 15.82 -3.21
CA ARG A 105 20.84 15.35 -1.86
C ARG A 105 19.75 15.75 -0.86
N ASP A 106 19.25 16.96 -0.99
CA ASP A 106 18.26 17.53 -0.09
C ASP A 106 16.87 17.10 -0.55
N GLN A 107 16.01 16.72 0.37
CA GLN A 107 14.69 16.17 0.10
C GLN A 107 13.60 17.04 0.76
N PRO A 108 13.39 18.29 0.28
CA PRO A 108 12.54 19.25 1.00
C PRO A 108 11.07 18.77 1.14
N GLU A 109 10.51 18.12 0.13
CA GLU A 109 9.15 17.59 0.18
C GLU A 109 9.04 16.39 1.14
N ALA A 110 9.94 15.41 1.03
CA ALA A 110 9.97 14.27 1.93
C ALA A 110 10.27 14.70 3.39
N ASP A 111 11.12 15.73 3.60
CA ASP A 111 11.38 16.32 4.90
C ASP A 111 10.15 17.00 5.49
N ALA A 112 9.31 17.68 4.66
CA ALA A 112 8.06 18.28 5.07
C ALA A 112 7.05 17.21 5.52
N ILE A 113 6.87 16.15 4.73
CA ILE A 113 6.03 15.00 5.06
C ILE A 113 6.48 14.34 6.37
N ALA A 114 7.79 14.11 6.53
CA ALA A 114 8.35 13.49 7.73
C ALA A 114 8.12 14.36 8.98
N ARG A 115 8.23 15.69 8.84
CA ARG A 115 7.97 16.65 9.91
C ARG A 115 6.47 16.64 10.29
N ALA A 116 5.57 16.73 9.32
CA ALA A 116 4.12 16.66 9.57
C ALA A 116 3.74 15.37 10.29
N ARG A 117 4.29 14.22 9.87
CA ARG A 117 4.12 12.94 10.54
C ARG A 117 4.62 12.96 11.99
N GLN A 118 5.78 13.56 12.23
CA GLN A 118 6.35 13.65 13.58
C GLN A 118 5.51 14.57 14.48
N GLU A 119 5.08 15.72 13.98
CA GLU A 119 4.29 16.70 14.70
C GLU A 119 2.89 16.19 15.05
N SER A 120 2.27 15.41 14.16
CA SER A 120 0.97 14.77 14.43
C SER A 120 1.04 13.71 15.53
N GLY A 121 2.22 13.13 15.80
CA GLY A 121 2.37 12.02 16.74
C GLY A 121 1.75 10.69 16.26
N TRP A 122 1.22 10.63 15.02
CA TRP A 122 0.59 9.44 14.48
C TRP A 122 1.55 8.24 14.40
N GLY A 123 1.11 7.11 14.98
CA GLY A 123 1.95 5.92 15.18
C GLY A 123 1.77 4.79 14.17
N GLY A 124 0.94 4.94 13.13
CA GLY A 124 0.68 3.90 12.12
C GLY A 124 1.84 3.66 11.13
N ILE A 125 1.62 2.74 10.19
CA ILE A 125 2.58 2.38 9.15
C ILE A 125 2.41 3.29 7.93
N TYR A 126 3.48 3.98 7.51
CA TYR A 126 3.47 4.84 6.33
C TYR A 126 4.02 4.09 5.10
N PHE A 127 3.18 3.96 4.09
CA PHE A 127 3.47 3.43 2.76
C PHE A 127 3.66 4.60 1.80
N GLY A 128 4.90 4.93 1.48
CA GLY A 128 5.20 6.08 0.62
C GLY A 128 5.44 5.68 -0.83
N GLY A 129 4.77 6.36 -1.78
CA GLY A 129 4.90 6.15 -3.21
C GLY A 129 6.21 6.69 -3.78
N VAL A 130 6.97 5.83 -4.46
CA VAL A 130 8.27 6.17 -5.07
C VAL A 130 8.35 5.57 -6.47
N ALA A 131 8.77 6.36 -7.44
CA ALA A 131 8.72 5.96 -8.84
C ALA A 131 7.33 5.41 -9.21
N PHE A 132 6.31 6.09 -8.74
CA PHE A 132 4.92 5.68 -8.80
C PHE A 132 4.26 6.15 -10.09
N LYS A 133 3.12 5.55 -10.45
CA LYS A 133 2.33 5.98 -11.62
C LYS A 133 2.03 7.49 -11.52
N TYR A 134 2.04 8.15 -12.65
CA TYR A 134 1.77 9.59 -12.80
C TYR A 134 2.80 10.54 -12.16
N GLN A 135 3.81 10.03 -11.47
CA GLN A 135 5.00 10.82 -11.11
C GLN A 135 5.90 11.02 -12.33
N ARG A 136 6.87 11.95 -12.21
CA ARG A 136 7.93 12.03 -13.20
C ARG A 136 8.69 10.70 -13.31
N PRO A 137 9.24 10.37 -14.48
CA PRO A 137 10.15 9.24 -14.60
C PRO A 137 11.35 9.38 -13.67
N VAL A 138 11.66 8.31 -12.92
CA VAL A 138 12.84 8.22 -12.05
C VAL A 138 14.00 7.64 -12.85
N GLU A 139 15.14 8.34 -12.85
CA GLU A 139 16.33 7.94 -13.61
C GLU A 139 17.15 6.88 -12.87
N ASP A 140 17.30 7.03 -11.55
CA ASP A 140 18.02 6.08 -10.68
C ASP A 140 17.07 5.48 -9.65
N LEU A 141 16.46 4.35 -10.01
CA LEU A 141 15.49 3.62 -9.18
C LEU A 141 16.11 3.12 -7.87
N ALA A 142 17.36 2.69 -7.92
CA ALA A 142 18.07 2.17 -6.75
C ALA A 142 18.31 3.29 -5.73
N ARG A 143 18.79 4.45 -6.21
CA ARG A 143 19.00 5.61 -5.36
C ARG A 143 17.70 6.15 -4.78
N ALA A 144 16.63 6.25 -5.59
CA ALA A 144 15.32 6.68 -5.12
C ALA A 144 14.80 5.79 -3.98
N ALA A 145 14.88 4.46 -4.17
CA ALA A 145 14.45 3.50 -3.16
C ALA A 145 15.31 3.57 -1.87
N ALA A 146 16.62 3.71 -2.02
CA ALA A 146 17.53 3.84 -0.87
C ALA A 146 17.27 5.12 -0.05
N ILE A 147 17.01 6.26 -0.70
CA ILE A 147 16.60 7.50 -0.02
C ILE A 147 15.26 7.29 0.70
N ALA A 148 14.28 6.73 0.00
CA ALA A 148 12.93 6.51 0.49
C ALA A 148 12.88 5.70 1.80
N ALA A 149 13.74 4.71 1.97
CA ALA A 149 13.82 3.89 3.17
C ALA A 149 14.11 4.69 4.46
N GLY A 150 14.61 5.93 4.34
CA GLY A 150 14.81 6.83 5.46
C GLY A 150 13.57 7.63 5.89
N TYR A 151 12.51 7.64 5.08
CA TYR A 151 11.35 8.53 5.25
C TYR A 151 10.03 7.81 5.56
N MET A 152 9.95 6.51 5.32
CA MET A 152 8.71 5.73 5.42
C MET A 152 8.93 4.40 6.12
N ASP A 153 7.85 3.63 6.35
CA ASP A 153 7.95 2.27 6.89
C ASP A 153 7.92 1.20 5.78
N VAL A 154 7.35 1.53 4.61
CA VAL A 154 7.26 0.66 3.44
C VAL A 154 7.46 1.48 2.17
N VAL A 155 8.47 1.17 1.40
CA VAL A 155 8.64 1.75 0.05
C VAL A 155 7.58 1.14 -0.86
N THR A 156 6.75 2.00 -1.47
CA THR A 156 5.64 1.55 -2.33
C THR A 156 5.87 2.02 -3.75
N THR A 157 5.77 1.12 -4.72
CA THR A 157 5.92 1.47 -6.13
C THR A 157 4.81 0.86 -6.98
N SER A 158 4.69 1.29 -8.24
CA SER A 158 3.67 0.80 -9.16
C SER A 158 4.21 0.60 -10.57
N GLY A 159 3.38 0.03 -11.44
CA GLY A 159 3.57 0.10 -12.88
C GLY A 159 3.31 1.51 -13.43
N PRO A 160 3.38 1.68 -14.74
CA PRO A 160 3.25 3.01 -15.40
C PRO A 160 1.84 3.57 -15.37
N GLY A 161 0.84 2.77 -15.00
CA GLY A 161 -0.57 3.18 -14.95
C GLY A 161 -1.43 2.24 -14.12
N THR A 162 -2.67 2.66 -13.86
CA THR A 162 -3.64 1.86 -13.11
C THR A 162 -3.91 0.52 -13.81
N GLY A 163 -3.77 -0.59 -13.08
CA GLY A 163 -3.96 -1.95 -13.60
C GLY A 163 -2.80 -2.47 -14.46
N VAL A 164 -1.75 -1.69 -14.69
CA VAL A 164 -0.57 -2.11 -15.45
C VAL A 164 0.51 -2.56 -14.49
N ALA A 165 1.05 -3.76 -14.71
CA ALA A 165 2.09 -4.34 -13.86
C ALA A 165 3.41 -3.57 -13.97
N ALA A 166 4.11 -3.44 -12.85
CA ALA A 166 5.48 -2.92 -12.84
C ALA A 166 6.43 -3.89 -13.56
N GLY A 167 7.35 -3.37 -14.36
CA GLY A 167 8.40 -4.19 -14.95
C GLY A 167 9.24 -4.84 -13.85
N ARG A 168 9.47 -6.16 -13.96
CA ARG A 168 10.22 -6.92 -12.94
C ARG A 168 11.60 -6.32 -12.66
N ALA A 169 12.32 -5.86 -13.71
CA ALA A 169 13.63 -5.24 -13.55
C ALA A 169 13.62 -4.01 -12.62
N LYS A 170 12.53 -3.19 -12.67
CA LYS A 170 12.32 -2.08 -11.75
C LYS A 170 12.23 -2.57 -10.31
N ILE A 171 11.41 -3.60 -10.06
CA ILE A 171 11.19 -4.11 -8.69
C ILE A 171 12.48 -4.73 -8.14
N VAL A 172 13.22 -5.50 -8.97
CA VAL A 172 14.53 -6.05 -8.60
C VAL A 172 15.51 -4.94 -8.20
N ALA A 173 15.68 -3.90 -9.03
CA ALA A 173 16.59 -2.80 -8.76
C ALA A 173 16.25 -2.07 -7.44
N MET A 174 14.96 -1.82 -7.21
CA MET A 174 14.51 -1.18 -5.97
C MET A 174 14.72 -2.11 -4.76
N LYS A 175 14.38 -3.41 -4.87
CA LYS A 175 14.53 -4.38 -3.77
C LYS A 175 16.01 -4.61 -3.40
N GLU A 176 16.90 -4.71 -4.37
CA GLU A 176 18.34 -4.83 -4.12
C GLU A 176 18.88 -3.60 -3.37
N ALA A 177 18.39 -2.40 -3.69
CA ALA A 177 18.81 -1.17 -3.04
C ALA A 177 18.33 -1.03 -1.59
N VAL A 178 17.12 -1.53 -1.29
CA VAL A 178 16.55 -1.45 0.07
C VAL A 178 16.87 -2.67 0.93
N GLY A 179 17.35 -3.76 0.35
CA GLY A 179 17.68 -5.00 1.07
C GLY A 179 16.48 -5.57 1.85
N ASP A 180 16.62 -5.71 3.16
CA ASP A 180 15.56 -6.25 4.05
C ASP A 180 14.43 -5.26 4.33
N PHE A 181 14.54 -4.00 3.90
CA PHE A 181 13.49 -3.01 4.08
C PHE A 181 12.26 -3.39 3.24
N PRO A 182 11.01 -3.20 3.76
CA PRO A 182 9.81 -3.61 3.06
C PRO A 182 9.58 -2.85 1.74
N LEU A 183 9.35 -3.60 0.66
CA LEU A 183 8.94 -3.09 -0.65
C LEU A 183 7.54 -3.59 -0.99
N ALA A 184 6.63 -2.65 -1.25
CA ALA A 184 5.27 -2.93 -1.68
C ALA A 184 5.08 -2.62 -3.18
N ILE A 185 4.28 -3.46 -3.85
CA ILE A 185 3.82 -3.19 -5.22
C ILE A 185 2.33 -2.84 -5.17
N ALA A 186 2.00 -1.64 -5.65
CA ALA A 186 0.63 -1.21 -5.87
C ALA A 186 0.34 -1.19 -7.38
N SER A 187 -0.84 -1.69 -7.77
CA SER A 187 -1.28 -1.77 -9.16
C SER A 187 -0.69 -2.92 -9.99
N GLY A 188 -1.50 -3.46 -10.89
CA GLY A 188 -1.13 -4.44 -11.90
C GLY A 188 -0.86 -5.88 -11.42
N ILE A 189 -0.98 -6.15 -10.13
CA ILE A 189 -0.87 -7.50 -9.58
C ILE A 189 -2.20 -8.24 -9.75
N THR A 190 -2.11 -9.48 -10.21
CA THR A 190 -3.23 -10.41 -10.41
C THR A 190 -2.89 -11.78 -9.85
N PRO A 191 -3.87 -12.69 -9.69
CA PRO A 191 -3.59 -14.08 -9.33
C PRO A 191 -2.65 -14.79 -10.32
N GLU A 192 -2.63 -14.36 -11.58
CA GLU A 192 -1.84 -14.97 -12.64
C GLU A 192 -0.36 -14.56 -12.60
N ASN A 193 -0.06 -13.31 -12.23
CA ASN A 193 1.30 -12.77 -12.29
C ASN A 193 1.99 -12.57 -10.93
N VAL A 194 1.30 -12.70 -9.80
CA VAL A 194 1.88 -12.43 -8.48
C VAL A 194 3.13 -13.29 -8.21
N ALA A 195 3.17 -14.52 -8.73
CA ALA A 195 4.31 -15.43 -8.56
C ALA A 195 5.63 -14.85 -9.09
N ASP A 196 5.56 -13.98 -10.10
CA ASP A 196 6.73 -13.32 -10.70
C ASP A 196 7.38 -12.28 -9.78
N TYR A 197 6.74 -11.93 -8.67
CA TYR A 197 7.19 -10.89 -7.74
C TYR A 197 7.43 -11.37 -6.31
N LEU A 198 7.09 -12.63 -5.99
CA LEU A 198 7.17 -13.14 -4.61
C LEU A 198 8.60 -13.28 -4.06
N ASP A 199 9.61 -13.28 -4.91
CA ASP A 199 11.02 -13.29 -4.50
C ASP A 199 11.61 -11.88 -4.32
N VAL A 200 10.89 -10.83 -4.77
CA VAL A 200 11.40 -9.45 -4.84
C VAL A 200 10.47 -8.38 -4.21
N ALA A 201 9.33 -8.78 -3.66
CA ALA A 201 8.42 -7.87 -2.98
C ALA A 201 7.85 -8.47 -1.70
N ASP A 202 7.59 -7.64 -0.72
CA ASP A 202 7.11 -8.04 0.61
C ASP A 202 5.60 -7.86 0.78
N CYS A 203 5.01 -6.91 0.02
CA CYS A 203 3.60 -6.55 0.16
C CYS A 203 2.97 -6.21 -1.19
N PHE A 204 1.69 -6.55 -1.33
CA PHE A 204 0.90 -6.34 -2.53
C PHE A 204 -0.38 -5.57 -2.19
N LEU A 205 -0.48 -4.33 -2.70
CA LEU A 205 -1.68 -3.49 -2.62
C LEU A 205 -2.46 -3.69 -3.93
N VAL A 206 -3.55 -4.45 -3.89
CA VAL A 206 -4.21 -4.96 -5.10
C VAL A 206 -5.66 -4.54 -5.19
N ALA A 207 -6.01 -3.85 -6.29
CA ALA A 207 -7.38 -3.50 -6.63
C ALA A 207 -7.82 -4.17 -7.94
N THR A 208 -7.46 -3.60 -9.08
CA THR A 208 -7.96 -3.96 -10.42
C THR A 208 -7.80 -5.45 -10.76
N GLY A 209 -6.68 -6.07 -10.36
CA GLY A 209 -6.39 -7.47 -10.65
C GLY A 209 -7.30 -8.47 -9.94
N ILE A 210 -7.99 -8.04 -8.88
CA ILE A 210 -8.90 -8.87 -8.08
C ILE A 210 -10.33 -8.35 -8.09
N SER A 211 -10.64 -7.39 -8.95
CA SER A 211 -11.97 -6.77 -9.05
C SER A 211 -12.74 -7.29 -10.27
N ARG A 212 -14.06 -7.20 -10.22
CA ARG A 212 -14.99 -7.40 -11.35
C ARG A 212 -15.42 -6.07 -11.99
N SER A 213 -15.30 -4.96 -11.23
CA SER A 213 -15.50 -3.59 -11.69
C SER A 213 -14.52 -2.67 -10.99
N PHE A 214 -14.53 -1.37 -11.25
CA PHE A 214 -13.64 -0.42 -10.60
C PHE A 214 -13.79 -0.40 -9.07
N THR A 215 -15.02 -0.59 -8.57
CA THR A 215 -15.35 -0.48 -7.14
C THR A 215 -15.67 -1.81 -6.46
N GLU A 216 -15.87 -2.91 -7.19
CA GLU A 216 -16.30 -4.19 -6.61
C GLU A 216 -15.24 -5.28 -6.76
N LEU A 217 -14.80 -5.82 -5.64
CA LEU A 217 -13.92 -6.99 -5.58
C LEU A 217 -14.64 -8.25 -6.11
N GLU A 218 -13.89 -9.15 -6.71
CA GLU A 218 -14.37 -10.46 -7.17
C GLU A 218 -13.88 -11.55 -6.20
N PRO A 219 -14.78 -12.20 -5.43
CA PRO A 219 -14.40 -13.10 -4.33
C PRO A 219 -13.45 -14.24 -4.73
N ASN A 220 -13.66 -14.84 -5.92
CA ASN A 220 -12.79 -15.91 -6.38
C ASN A 220 -11.39 -15.43 -6.76
N LYS A 221 -11.28 -14.23 -7.34
CA LYS A 221 -9.96 -13.65 -7.65
C LYS A 221 -9.20 -13.28 -6.39
N VAL A 222 -9.89 -12.69 -5.38
CA VAL A 222 -9.28 -12.37 -4.08
C VAL A 222 -8.73 -13.65 -3.45
N ARG A 223 -9.55 -14.69 -3.34
CA ARG A 223 -9.14 -15.98 -2.77
C ARG A 223 -7.95 -16.58 -3.51
N ARG A 224 -8.02 -16.68 -4.83
CA ARG A 224 -6.93 -17.21 -5.67
C ARG A 224 -5.61 -16.46 -5.52
N LEU A 225 -5.66 -15.13 -5.39
CA LEU A 225 -4.47 -14.33 -5.14
C LEU A 225 -3.83 -14.71 -3.81
N ILE A 226 -4.63 -14.75 -2.74
CA ILE A 226 -4.14 -15.04 -1.40
C ILE A 226 -3.59 -16.47 -1.31
N GLU A 227 -4.32 -17.46 -1.85
CA GLU A 227 -3.85 -18.86 -1.92
C GLU A 227 -2.47 -18.94 -2.61
N ARG A 228 -2.29 -18.30 -3.78
CA ARG A 228 -1.01 -18.31 -4.49
C ARG A 228 0.13 -17.70 -3.70
N VAL A 229 -0.15 -16.62 -2.96
CA VAL A 229 0.85 -15.96 -2.11
C VAL A 229 1.21 -16.84 -0.90
N ARG A 230 0.24 -17.52 -0.29
CA ARG A 230 0.47 -18.43 0.85
C ARG A 230 1.22 -19.68 0.44
N ASP A 231 0.87 -20.28 -0.68
CA ASP A 231 1.52 -21.51 -1.21
C ASP A 231 3.02 -21.30 -1.48
N TYR A 232 3.42 -20.10 -1.91
CA TYR A 232 4.83 -19.78 -2.13
C TYR A 232 5.66 -19.86 -0.85
N GLY A 233 5.11 -19.46 0.30
CA GLY A 233 5.75 -19.61 1.61
C GLY A 233 5.91 -21.04 2.10
N GLY A 234 5.09 -21.98 1.59
CA GLY A 234 5.15 -23.42 1.91
C GLY A 234 6.16 -24.22 1.10
N ALA A 235 6.65 -23.68 -0.02
CA ALA A 235 7.57 -24.40 -0.92
C ALA A 235 9.05 -24.27 -0.52
N VAL A 236 9.39 -23.47 0.49
CA VAL A 236 10.76 -23.33 1.01
C VAL A 236 10.87 -24.13 2.32
N ARG A 237 11.06 -25.44 2.19
CA ARG A 237 11.55 -26.32 3.26
C ARG A 237 12.86 -26.95 2.85
#